data_8bfab560cc29ff7d1068c9652f450258
#
_entry.id   8bfab560cc29ff7d1068c9652f450258
#
_cell.length_a   1.000
_cell.length_b   1.000
_cell.length_c   1.000
_cell.angle_alpha   90.00
_cell.angle_beta   90.00
_cell.angle_gamma   90.00
#
_symmetry.space_group_name_H-M   'P 1'
#
loop_
_entity.id
_entity.type
_entity.pdbx_description
1 polymer ?
#
loop_
_entity_poly.entity_id
_entity_poly.type
_entity_poly.pdbx_seq_one_letter_code
_entity_poly.pdbx_strand_id
1 'polypeptide(L)'
;MLGNESEIYKQKLEVTVGQELEVTKDIVNPKAEYKVGDIVTYSVKVKIKENEFNKGKMDRVDIEDIFPEDHLEYDQTKLKTKGSDIQVTKENGKIKASMPLKYGETKEISYGMKVKESANGKSLVNNVTANGTSTTTSDITGGNASKTIKVNDPKLDIKKGVDKKEYKVRWCCYKYSKNKKLKSRYST
;
A
#
# COMPACT_ATOMS: atom_id res chain seq x y z
N MET A 1 45.56 34.41 -53.72
CA MET A 1 45.28 34.39 -52.26
C MET A 1 43.89 33.87 -52.07
N LEU A 2 43.80 32.61 -51.70
CA LEU A 2 42.52 31.95 -51.41
C LEU A 2 42.33 31.91 -49.92
N GLY A 3 41.40 32.68 -49.43
CA GLY A 3 40.99 32.63 -48.04
C GLY A 3 40.11 31.38 -47.81
N ASN A 4 40.62 30.41 -47.07
CA ASN A 4 39.86 29.30 -46.57
C ASN A 4 39.04 29.80 -45.35
N GLU A 5 37.79 30.18 -45.60
CA GLU A 5 36.85 30.27 -44.51
C GLU A 5 36.41 28.85 -44.12
N SER A 6 36.97 28.35 -43.05
CA SER A 6 36.49 27.12 -42.41
C SER A 6 35.11 27.43 -41.81
N GLU A 7 34.06 26.95 -42.46
CA GLU A 7 32.73 26.91 -41.86
C GLU A 7 32.76 26.01 -40.62
N ILE A 8 32.74 26.64 -39.46
CA ILE A 8 32.55 25.92 -38.20
C ILE A 8 31.08 25.53 -38.13
N TYR A 9 30.79 24.28 -38.46
CA TYR A 9 29.48 23.71 -38.22
C TYR A 9 29.23 23.67 -36.75
N LYS A 10 28.49 24.62 -36.19
CA LYS A 10 27.96 24.55 -34.83
C LYS A 10 26.79 23.60 -34.82
N GLN A 11 27.05 22.35 -34.52
CA GLN A 11 26.02 21.41 -34.17
C GLN A 11 25.40 21.82 -32.83
N LYS A 12 24.16 22.24 -32.86
CA LYS A 12 23.36 22.50 -31.66
C LYS A 12 22.88 21.15 -31.17
N LEU A 13 23.52 20.66 -30.10
CA LEU A 13 23.01 19.49 -29.38
C LEU A 13 21.80 19.93 -28.55
N GLU A 14 20.60 19.54 -28.96
CA GLU A 14 19.41 19.68 -28.13
C GLU A 14 19.31 18.51 -27.18
N VAL A 15 19.53 18.76 -25.91
CA VAL A 15 19.31 17.78 -24.84
C VAL A 15 17.94 18.03 -24.25
N THR A 16 17.02 17.10 -24.49
CA THR A 16 15.72 17.13 -23.81
C THR A 16 15.89 16.49 -22.45
N VAL A 17 15.64 17.25 -21.40
CA VAL A 17 15.66 16.73 -20.03
C VAL A 17 14.23 16.46 -19.60
N GLY A 18 13.91 15.20 -19.44
CA GLY A 18 12.59 14.74 -19.01
C GLY A 18 12.30 15.07 -17.54
N GLN A 19 11.07 14.82 -17.12
CA GLN A 19 10.63 14.88 -15.73
C GLN A 19 10.37 13.45 -15.23
N GLU A 20 10.75 13.18 -13.98
CA GLU A 20 10.51 11.89 -13.32
C GLU A 20 9.65 12.10 -12.07
N LEU A 21 8.68 11.22 -11.85
CA LEU A 21 7.90 11.18 -10.62
C LEU A 21 8.60 10.32 -9.58
N GLU A 22 8.79 10.88 -8.40
CA GLU A 22 9.14 10.12 -7.20
C GLU A 22 7.88 9.79 -6.43
N VAL A 23 7.63 8.49 -6.25
CA VAL A 23 6.48 7.95 -5.51
C VAL A 23 6.98 7.19 -4.31
N THR A 24 6.44 7.48 -3.14
CA THR A 24 6.71 6.71 -1.93
C THR A 24 5.40 6.21 -1.34
N LYS A 25 5.43 5.00 -0.82
CA LYS A 25 4.30 4.38 -0.13
C LYS A 25 4.76 3.88 1.23
N ASP A 26 4.07 4.28 2.28
CA ASP A 26 4.40 3.91 3.65
C ASP A 26 3.16 3.47 4.43
N ILE A 27 3.41 2.83 5.58
CA ILE A 27 2.39 2.51 6.56
C ILE A 27 2.60 3.46 7.74
N VAL A 28 1.55 4.24 8.08
CA VAL A 28 1.65 5.33 9.08
C VAL A 28 1.99 4.78 10.46
N ASN A 29 1.36 3.67 10.87
CA ASN A 29 1.62 3.01 12.15
C ASN A 29 1.96 1.54 11.90
N PRO A 30 3.20 1.22 11.49
CA PRO A 30 3.58 -0.13 11.15
C PRO A 30 3.56 -1.06 12.37
N LYS A 31 3.06 -2.27 12.16
CA LYS A 31 3.11 -3.38 13.13
C LYS A 31 3.93 -4.52 12.54
N ALA A 32 4.55 -5.32 13.41
CA ALA A 32 5.24 -6.54 12.97
C ALA A 32 4.25 -7.50 12.28
N GLU A 33 3.05 -7.61 12.83
CA GLU A 33 1.94 -8.40 12.29
C GLU A 33 0.61 -7.71 12.58
N TYR A 34 -0.31 -7.82 11.66
CA TYR A 34 -1.68 -7.34 11.77
C TYR A 34 -2.62 -8.50 12.10
N LYS A 35 -3.78 -8.18 12.69
CA LYS A 35 -4.85 -9.14 12.99
C LYS A 35 -6.07 -8.84 12.13
N VAL A 36 -6.93 -9.82 11.95
CA VAL A 36 -8.27 -9.59 11.37
C VAL A 36 -8.99 -8.50 12.14
N GLY A 37 -9.60 -7.57 11.42
CA GLY A 37 -10.26 -6.39 11.96
C GLY A 37 -9.35 -5.19 12.22
N ASP A 38 -8.02 -5.34 12.18
CA ASP A 38 -7.10 -4.20 12.26
C ASP A 38 -7.26 -3.29 11.05
N ILE A 39 -7.02 -1.99 11.26
CA ILE A 39 -6.95 -1.01 10.17
C ILE A 39 -5.48 -0.70 9.90
N VAL A 40 -5.05 -0.96 8.68
CA VAL A 40 -3.74 -0.55 8.14
C VAL A 40 -3.92 0.80 7.48
N THR A 41 -3.18 1.81 7.91
CA THR A 41 -3.21 3.13 7.28
C THR A 41 -2.01 3.28 6.37
N TYR A 42 -2.27 3.35 5.07
CA TYR A 42 -1.27 3.64 4.05
C TYR A 42 -1.15 5.15 3.82
N SER A 43 0.05 5.60 3.49
CA SER A 43 0.35 6.95 2.99
C SER A 43 1.10 6.83 1.68
N VAL A 44 0.61 7.49 0.65
CA VAL A 44 1.25 7.62 -0.66
C VAL A 44 1.61 9.06 -0.87
N LYS A 45 2.88 9.33 -1.13
CA LYS A 45 3.39 10.66 -1.46
C LYS A 45 3.91 10.66 -2.88
N VAL A 46 3.66 11.76 -3.58
CA VAL A 46 4.15 11.99 -4.92
C VAL A 46 4.77 13.38 -5.01
N LYS A 47 5.92 13.46 -5.67
CA LYS A 47 6.58 14.71 -6.04
C LYS A 47 7.28 14.56 -7.38
N ILE A 48 7.59 15.70 -8.03
CA ILE A 48 8.51 15.70 -9.16
C ILE A 48 9.91 15.54 -8.61
N LYS A 49 10.67 14.56 -9.10
CA LYS A 49 12.06 14.33 -8.69
C LYS A 49 12.89 15.56 -9.02
N GLU A 50 13.77 15.91 -8.10
CA GLU A 50 14.63 17.07 -8.27
C GLU A 50 15.50 16.94 -9.51
N ASN A 51 15.46 17.98 -10.35
CA ASN A 51 16.20 18.09 -11.58
C ASN A 51 16.59 19.57 -11.79
N GLU A 52 17.87 19.85 -11.90
CA GLU A 52 18.39 21.21 -12.04
C GLU A 52 17.98 21.85 -13.36
N PHE A 53 17.74 21.06 -14.39
CA PHE A 53 17.51 21.51 -15.76
C PHE A 53 16.03 21.67 -16.12
N ASN A 54 15.14 20.96 -15.44
CA ASN A 54 13.72 21.00 -15.73
C ASN A 54 12.88 21.10 -14.43
N LYS A 55 12.57 22.33 -14.05
CA LYS A 55 11.75 22.68 -12.88
C LYS A 55 10.28 22.94 -13.28
N GLY A 56 9.78 22.27 -14.30
CA GLY A 56 8.43 22.44 -14.79
C GLY A 56 7.36 21.91 -13.82
N LYS A 57 6.13 21.93 -14.29
CA LYS A 57 4.96 21.40 -13.60
C LYS A 57 4.42 20.19 -14.36
N MET A 58 3.71 19.32 -13.67
CA MET A 58 2.83 18.34 -14.30
C MET A 58 1.40 18.85 -14.20
N ASP A 59 0.73 18.96 -15.34
CA ASP A 59 -0.65 19.47 -15.40
C ASP A 59 -1.61 18.45 -14.78
N ARG A 60 -1.25 17.17 -14.89
CA ARG A 60 -1.98 16.08 -14.27
C ARG A 60 -1.03 14.95 -13.85
N VAL A 61 -1.23 14.43 -12.66
CA VAL A 61 -0.65 13.19 -12.17
C VAL A 61 -1.78 12.26 -11.79
N ASP A 62 -1.80 11.08 -12.38
CA ASP A 62 -2.75 10.01 -12.06
C ASP A 62 -2.05 8.95 -11.25
N ILE A 63 -2.60 8.66 -10.08
CA ILE A 63 -2.16 7.59 -9.16
C ILE A 63 -3.16 6.46 -9.26
N GLU A 64 -2.65 5.23 -9.39
CA GLU A 64 -3.44 4.00 -9.26
C GLU A 64 -2.81 3.13 -8.17
N ASP A 65 -3.57 2.85 -7.13
CA ASP A 65 -3.18 2.01 -6.01
C ASP A 65 -4.00 0.72 -6.02
N ILE A 66 -3.32 -0.41 -6.26
CA ILE A 66 -3.96 -1.73 -6.42
C ILE A 66 -3.74 -2.54 -5.16
N PHE A 67 -4.82 -2.88 -4.47
CA PHE A 67 -4.80 -3.66 -3.25
C PHE A 67 -5.57 -4.99 -3.40
N PRO A 68 -5.22 -6.04 -2.64
CA PRO A 68 -5.90 -7.32 -2.67
C PRO A 68 -7.29 -7.22 -2.03
N GLU A 69 -8.31 -6.86 -2.82
CA GLU A 69 -9.69 -6.59 -2.35
C GLU A 69 -10.35 -7.80 -1.68
N ASP A 70 -9.93 -9.02 -1.99
CA ASP A 70 -10.41 -10.22 -1.30
C ASP A 70 -9.99 -10.25 0.18
N HIS A 71 -8.90 -9.58 0.53
CA HIS A 71 -8.26 -9.63 1.85
C HIS A 71 -8.28 -8.31 2.61
N LEU A 72 -8.45 -7.20 1.90
CA LEU A 72 -8.48 -5.85 2.46
C LEU A 72 -9.77 -5.15 2.04
N GLU A 73 -10.36 -4.41 2.96
CA GLU A 73 -11.55 -3.59 2.73
C GLU A 73 -11.20 -2.11 2.90
N TYR A 74 -11.48 -1.30 1.89
CA TYR A 74 -11.22 0.14 1.94
C TYR A 74 -12.16 0.83 2.92
N ASP A 75 -11.57 1.59 3.86
CA ASP A 75 -12.30 2.44 4.81
C ASP A 75 -12.23 3.92 4.37
N GLN A 76 -13.27 4.37 3.69
CA GLN A 76 -13.38 5.73 3.20
C GLN A 76 -13.33 6.78 4.32
N THR A 77 -13.74 6.44 5.55
CA THR A 77 -13.72 7.37 6.70
C THR A 77 -12.31 7.78 7.11
N LYS A 78 -11.30 7.02 6.67
CA LYS A 78 -9.88 7.26 6.94
C LYS A 78 -9.15 7.94 5.78
N LEU A 79 -9.85 8.31 4.71
CA LEU A 79 -9.24 9.06 3.62
C LEU A 79 -8.85 10.46 4.09
N LYS A 80 -7.60 10.83 3.85
CA LYS A 80 -7.05 12.18 4.06
C LYS A 80 -6.17 12.55 2.88
N THR A 81 -6.23 13.82 2.51
CA THR A 81 -5.37 14.40 1.46
C THR A 81 -4.57 15.56 2.02
N LYS A 82 -3.34 15.71 1.58
CA LYS A 82 -2.48 16.87 1.85
C LYS A 82 -2.02 17.48 0.53
N GLY A 83 -2.45 18.69 0.28
CA GLY A 83 -2.32 19.45 -0.98
C GLY A 83 -3.69 19.82 -1.55
N SER A 84 -3.70 20.78 -2.47
CA SER A 84 -4.90 21.22 -3.17
C SER A 84 -5.22 20.32 -4.37
N ASP A 85 -6.47 20.37 -4.82
CA ASP A 85 -6.92 19.83 -6.10
C ASP A 85 -6.67 18.31 -6.27
N ILE A 86 -6.75 17.54 -5.15
CA ILE A 86 -6.63 16.09 -5.16
C ILE A 86 -8.03 15.49 -5.22
N GLN A 87 -8.32 14.78 -6.31
CA GLN A 87 -9.55 14.01 -6.48
C GLN A 87 -9.23 12.53 -6.24
N VAL A 88 -10.02 11.87 -5.41
CA VAL A 88 -9.82 10.44 -5.06
C VAL A 88 -11.12 9.68 -5.31
N THR A 89 -11.00 8.56 -6.01
CA THR A 89 -12.09 7.61 -6.27
C THR A 89 -11.67 6.18 -5.93
N LYS A 90 -12.64 5.32 -5.63
CA LYS A 90 -12.41 3.87 -5.42
C LYS A 90 -13.22 3.10 -6.44
N GLU A 91 -12.55 2.20 -7.17
CA GLU A 91 -13.16 1.30 -8.15
C GLU A 91 -12.49 -0.07 -8.12
N ASN A 92 -13.27 -1.14 -8.03
CA ASN A 92 -12.82 -2.52 -8.30
C ASN A 92 -11.41 -2.88 -7.75
N GLY A 93 -11.21 -2.77 -6.43
CA GLY A 93 -9.93 -3.09 -5.80
C GLY A 93 -8.80 -2.08 -6.06
N LYS A 94 -9.15 -0.90 -6.59
CA LYS A 94 -8.20 0.19 -6.86
C LYS A 94 -8.63 1.48 -6.19
N ILE A 95 -7.66 2.22 -5.68
CA ILE A 95 -7.82 3.63 -5.33
C ILE A 95 -7.15 4.43 -6.44
N LYS A 96 -7.91 5.33 -7.05
CA LYS A 96 -7.40 6.25 -8.07
C LYS A 96 -7.37 7.66 -7.50
N ALA A 97 -6.30 8.39 -7.76
CA ALA A 97 -6.23 9.81 -7.45
C ALA A 97 -5.68 10.58 -8.63
N SER A 98 -6.18 11.80 -8.83
CA SER A 98 -5.74 12.70 -9.90
C SER A 98 -5.51 14.10 -9.33
N MET A 99 -4.40 14.74 -9.71
CA MET A 99 -3.99 16.03 -9.19
C MET A 99 -2.97 16.72 -10.09
N PRO A 100 -2.93 18.06 -10.17
CA PRO A 100 -1.78 18.77 -10.73
C PRO A 100 -0.61 18.72 -9.75
N LEU A 101 0.63 18.88 -10.21
CA LEU A 101 1.81 18.84 -9.38
C LEU A 101 2.84 19.87 -9.85
N LYS A 102 3.33 20.71 -8.93
CA LYS A 102 4.38 21.69 -9.20
C LYS A 102 5.73 21.16 -8.74
N TYR A 103 6.81 21.64 -9.38
CA TYR A 103 8.16 21.37 -8.91
C TYR A 103 8.34 21.86 -7.46
N GLY A 104 8.99 21.02 -6.65
CA GLY A 104 9.18 21.27 -5.20
C GLY A 104 7.93 21.04 -4.35
N GLU A 105 6.78 20.74 -4.95
CA GLU A 105 5.57 20.37 -4.22
C GLU A 105 5.52 18.86 -3.95
N THR A 106 5.09 18.49 -2.75
CA THR A 106 4.76 17.09 -2.40
C THR A 106 3.29 17.02 -2.07
N LYS A 107 2.58 16.13 -2.74
CA LYS A 107 1.18 15.80 -2.41
C LYS A 107 1.09 14.43 -1.79
N GLU A 108 0.15 14.27 -0.88
CA GLU A 108 -0.03 13.04 -0.11
C GLU A 108 -1.51 12.65 -0.06
N ILE A 109 -1.76 11.36 -0.24
CA ILE A 109 -3.03 10.72 0.09
C ILE A 109 -2.77 9.66 1.15
N SER A 110 -3.60 9.61 2.19
CA SER A 110 -3.58 8.51 3.15
C SER A 110 -4.98 7.94 3.33
N TYR A 111 -5.06 6.63 3.51
CA TYR A 111 -6.32 5.90 3.57
C TYR A 111 -6.17 4.64 4.42
N GLY A 112 -7.31 4.20 4.99
CA GLY A 112 -7.38 3.00 5.81
C GLY A 112 -7.82 1.78 5.02
N MET A 113 -7.25 0.62 5.36
CA MET A 113 -7.65 -0.70 4.88
C MET A 113 -7.92 -1.60 6.07
N LYS A 114 -9.13 -2.12 6.20
CA LYS A 114 -9.50 -3.10 7.22
C LYS A 114 -9.10 -4.49 6.76
N VAL A 115 -8.41 -5.22 7.63
CA VAL A 115 -7.97 -6.61 7.37
C VAL A 115 -9.17 -7.55 7.51
N LYS A 116 -9.49 -8.28 6.44
CA LYS A 116 -10.57 -9.27 6.40
C LYS A 116 -10.12 -10.62 6.98
N GLU A 117 -11.07 -11.48 7.31
CA GLU A 117 -10.80 -12.84 7.81
C GLU A 117 -10.05 -13.70 6.79
N SER A 118 -10.34 -13.55 5.51
CA SER A 118 -9.66 -14.24 4.41
C SER A 118 -8.15 -13.94 4.32
N ALA A 119 -7.66 -12.95 5.09
CA ALA A 119 -6.25 -12.53 5.14
C ALA A 119 -5.41 -13.32 6.16
N ASN A 120 -6.03 -14.15 7.02
CA ASN A 120 -5.31 -14.90 8.05
C ASN A 120 -4.09 -15.65 7.50
N GLY A 121 -2.94 -15.48 8.15
CA GLY A 121 -1.68 -16.16 7.81
C GLY A 121 -1.02 -15.69 6.51
N LYS A 122 -1.55 -14.63 5.87
CA LYS A 122 -1.06 -14.17 4.56
C LYS A 122 -0.12 -12.97 4.66
N SER A 123 0.75 -12.88 3.66
CA SER A 123 1.48 -11.65 3.35
C SER A 123 0.77 -10.96 2.19
N LEU A 124 0.37 -9.71 2.40
CA LEU A 124 -0.41 -8.93 1.44
C LEU A 124 0.44 -7.79 0.91
N VAL A 125 0.56 -7.71 -0.41
CA VAL A 125 1.26 -6.64 -1.11
C VAL A 125 0.24 -5.63 -1.62
N ASN A 126 0.51 -4.36 -1.41
CA ASN A 126 -0.26 -3.25 -1.94
C ASN A 126 0.66 -2.38 -2.81
N ASN A 127 0.35 -2.27 -4.10
CA ASN A 127 1.18 -1.60 -5.10
C ASN A 127 0.56 -0.28 -5.53
N VAL A 128 1.39 0.72 -5.75
CA VAL A 128 0.98 2.01 -6.31
C VAL A 128 1.83 2.37 -7.52
N THR A 129 1.20 2.92 -8.53
CA THR A 129 1.83 3.53 -9.70
C THR A 129 1.35 4.96 -9.86
N ALA A 130 2.19 5.83 -10.39
CA ALA A 130 1.82 7.19 -10.77
C ALA A 130 2.36 7.50 -12.16
N ASN A 131 1.52 8.15 -12.98
CA ASN A 131 1.86 8.63 -14.30
C ASN A 131 1.54 10.11 -14.38
N GLY A 132 2.36 10.86 -15.10
CA GLY A 132 2.19 12.30 -15.27
C GLY A 132 1.95 12.70 -16.72
N THR A 133 1.30 13.84 -16.91
CA THR A 133 1.20 14.55 -18.19
C THR A 133 1.53 16.01 -17.99
N SER A 134 2.21 16.62 -18.96
CA SER A 134 2.59 18.03 -18.94
C SER A 134 2.46 18.62 -20.33
N THR A 135 2.06 19.88 -20.40
CA THR A 135 2.06 20.66 -21.65
C THR A 135 3.45 21.22 -21.99
N THR A 136 4.40 21.19 -21.06
CA THR A 136 5.75 21.74 -21.21
C THR A 136 6.81 20.72 -21.54
N THR A 137 6.56 19.42 -21.32
CA THR A 137 7.45 18.31 -21.69
C THR A 137 6.65 17.06 -22.03
N SER A 138 7.09 16.33 -23.03
CA SER A 138 6.53 15.02 -23.39
C SER A 138 7.30 13.85 -22.79
N ASP A 139 8.50 14.09 -22.27
CA ASP A 139 9.36 13.08 -21.67
C ASP A 139 9.12 13.02 -20.16
N ILE A 140 8.17 12.19 -19.74
CA ILE A 140 7.79 12.00 -18.35
C ILE A 140 7.90 10.53 -17.99
N THR A 141 8.72 10.25 -16.98
CA THR A 141 8.85 8.92 -16.40
C THR A 141 7.96 8.82 -15.16
N GLY A 142 7.05 7.85 -15.17
CA GLY A 142 6.21 7.54 -14.01
C GLY A 142 6.99 6.96 -12.85
N GLY A 143 6.36 6.88 -11.69
CA GLY A 143 6.91 6.29 -10.47
C GLY A 143 6.06 5.13 -9.96
N ASN A 144 6.66 4.27 -9.15
CA ASN A 144 5.95 3.18 -8.46
C ASN A 144 6.50 2.94 -7.06
N ALA A 145 5.68 2.37 -6.20
CA ALA A 145 6.08 1.93 -4.87
C ALA A 145 5.18 0.79 -4.38
N SER A 146 5.62 0.05 -3.39
CA SER A 146 4.83 -1.02 -2.78
C SER A 146 5.07 -1.14 -1.28
N LYS A 147 4.09 -1.70 -0.57
CA LYS A 147 4.24 -2.10 0.84
C LYS A 147 3.59 -3.46 1.06
N THR A 148 4.27 -4.26 1.87
CA THR A 148 3.80 -5.58 2.28
C THR A 148 3.45 -5.55 3.77
N ILE A 149 2.32 -6.14 4.12
CA ILE A 149 1.94 -6.43 5.50
C ILE A 149 1.88 -7.94 5.72
N LYS A 150 2.16 -8.37 6.94
CA LYS A 150 1.93 -9.75 7.40
C LYS A 150 0.71 -9.78 8.28
N VAL A 151 -0.17 -10.74 8.04
CA VAL A 151 -1.35 -10.98 8.88
C VAL A 151 -1.11 -12.23 9.70
N ASN A 152 -1.32 -12.11 11.01
CA ASN A 152 -1.15 -13.21 11.95
C ASN A 152 -2.09 -14.37 11.61
N ASP A 153 -1.58 -15.59 11.74
CA ASP A 153 -2.37 -16.82 11.70
C ASP A 153 -2.68 -17.24 13.13
N PRO A 154 -3.89 -16.96 13.66
CA PRO A 154 -4.23 -17.33 15.03
C PRO A 154 -4.34 -18.84 15.14
N LYS A 155 -3.29 -19.49 15.60
CA LYS A 155 -3.31 -20.93 15.89
C LYS A 155 -4.15 -21.20 17.12
N LEU A 156 -5.15 -22.07 16.98
CA LEU A 156 -5.93 -22.56 18.10
C LEU A 156 -5.13 -23.66 18.83
N ASP A 157 -4.54 -23.36 19.99
CA ASP A 157 -3.90 -24.34 20.84
C ASP A 157 -4.98 -25.02 21.72
N ILE A 158 -5.42 -26.19 21.31
CA ILE A 158 -6.39 -27.00 22.08
C ILE A 158 -5.60 -28.04 22.88
N LYS A 159 -5.51 -27.84 24.18
CA LYS A 159 -4.97 -28.86 25.11
C LYS A 159 -6.11 -29.67 25.69
N LYS A 160 -6.14 -30.96 25.38
CA LYS A 160 -7.03 -31.92 26.01
C LYS A 160 -6.36 -32.44 27.28
N GLY A 161 -6.96 -32.16 28.41
CA GLY A 161 -6.49 -32.69 29.71
C GLY A 161 -7.53 -33.59 30.35
N VAL A 162 -7.08 -34.51 31.15
CA VAL A 162 -7.93 -35.29 32.06
C VAL A 162 -7.56 -34.91 33.49
N ASP A 163 -8.57 -34.78 34.33
CA ASP A 163 -8.41 -34.35 35.73
C ASP A 163 -7.83 -35.44 36.65
N LYS A 164 -7.79 -36.69 36.17
CA LYS A 164 -7.20 -37.84 36.90
C LYS A 164 -6.47 -38.77 35.95
N LYS A 165 -5.43 -39.45 36.46
CA LYS A 165 -4.70 -40.50 35.72
C LYS A 165 -5.51 -41.78 35.60
N GLU A 166 -6.36 -42.06 36.59
CA GLU A 166 -7.19 -43.26 36.67
C GLU A 166 -8.63 -42.89 37.03
N TYR A 167 -9.57 -43.57 36.42
CA TYR A 167 -11.02 -43.40 36.64
C TYR A 167 -11.66 -44.72 36.99
N LYS A 168 -12.43 -44.72 38.09
CA LYS A 168 -13.30 -45.87 38.44
C LYS A 168 -14.58 -45.79 37.60
N VAL A 169 -15.17 -46.94 37.30
CA VAL A 169 -16.35 -47.11 36.40
C VAL A 169 -17.53 -46.16 36.71
N ARG A 170 -17.62 -45.57 37.88
CA ARG A 170 -18.71 -44.67 38.29
C ARG A 170 -18.35 -43.17 38.26
N TRP A 171 -17.20 -42.74 37.69
CA TRP A 171 -16.77 -41.35 37.71
C TRP A 171 -16.92 -40.68 36.34
N CYS A 172 -17.42 -39.43 36.33
CA CYS A 172 -17.45 -38.58 35.12
C CYS A 172 -16.09 -38.01 34.83
N CYS A 173 -15.58 -38.23 33.64
CA CYS A 173 -14.44 -37.50 33.12
C CYS A 173 -14.82 -36.07 32.73
N TYR A 174 -14.11 -35.10 33.24
CA TYR A 174 -14.23 -33.74 32.80
C TYR A 174 -13.21 -33.49 31.69
N LYS A 175 -13.70 -33.23 30.51
CA LYS A 175 -12.88 -32.72 29.39
C LYS A 175 -13.00 -31.20 29.35
N TYR A 176 -11.91 -30.51 29.28
CA TYR A 176 -11.91 -29.05 29.19
C TYR A 176 -10.98 -28.55 28.08
N SER A 177 -11.37 -27.47 27.46
CA SER A 177 -10.48 -26.65 26.66
C SER A 177 -10.12 -25.39 27.45
N LYS A 178 -9.08 -24.68 27.04
CA LYS A 178 -8.64 -23.44 27.71
C LYS A 178 -9.78 -22.44 27.95
N ASN A 179 -10.88 -22.54 27.20
CA ASN A 179 -11.96 -21.56 27.20
C ASN A 179 -13.34 -22.12 27.57
N LYS A 180 -13.51 -23.42 27.77
CA LYS A 180 -14.83 -23.98 28.11
C LYS A 180 -14.75 -25.36 28.74
N LYS A 181 -15.39 -25.52 29.93
CA LYS A 181 -15.54 -26.80 30.62
C LYS A 181 -16.72 -27.57 30.00
N LEU A 182 -16.43 -28.68 29.32
CA LEU A 182 -17.44 -29.56 28.76
C LEU A 182 -17.70 -30.71 29.71
N LYS A 183 -18.95 -30.84 30.18
CA LYS A 183 -19.40 -32.01 30.93
C LYS A 183 -19.92 -33.03 29.91
N SER A 184 -19.28 -34.21 29.86
CA SER A 184 -19.87 -35.37 29.17
C SER A 184 -20.41 -36.33 30.23
N ARG A 185 -21.74 -36.53 30.21
CA ARG A 185 -22.36 -37.61 31.00
C ARG A 185 -22.39 -38.85 30.12
N TYR A 186 -21.71 -39.89 30.53
CA TYR A 186 -22.01 -41.22 30.04
C TYR A 186 -23.02 -41.83 30.98
N SER A 187 -24.26 -42.01 30.56
CA SER A 187 -25.22 -42.95 31.20
C SER A 187 -24.93 -44.34 30.69
N THR A 188 -24.71 -45.29 31.59
CA THR A 188 -24.83 -46.73 31.34
C THR A 188 -26.27 -47.08 31.24
#